data_a9d961bf58ac55d362e7432f72f0d085
#
_entry.id   a9d961bf58ac55d362e7432f72f0d085
#
_cell.length_a   1.000
_cell.length_b   1.000
_cell.length_c   1.000
_cell.angle_alpha   90.00
_cell.angle_beta   90.00
_cell.angle_gamma   90.00
#
_symmetry.space_group_name_H-M   'P 1'
#
loop_
_entity.id
_entity.type
_entity.pdbx_description
1 polymer ?
#
loop_
_entity_poly.entity_id
_entity_poly.type
_entity_poly.pdbx_seq_one_letter_code
_entity_poly.pdbx_strand_id
1 'polypeptide(L)'
;MTLLELIQQACREMALNVPTAVVSSADPQVVQMYALLNRFGMDLVRQDDWQLLDREFILSTVAVNKSTTLVNGSAQLTVASTTGLSVNWGVDGTGIQPFAQIVSIDSPTQVTLNMPAVQSGTFTLNFAQVQYPLPSDWKKQIPQTEWDRTNRWPLMGPQSPQSWQSFKSGTVYAGPRERFRILGQTIALNPPPPNGQVLSFEYISKAFVTSASGVRKNSFTADDDTALFDDSLMVSGLKVKFKQAKGLDVSFELSEFNILLEQCKAQDRSAPKLNLAPSDRAILLTTDNIQDGNWPAN
;
A
#
# COMPACT_ATOMS: atom_id res chain seq x y z
N MET A 1 10.10 11.23 -22.06
CA MET A 1 9.34 11.09 -23.34
C MET A 1 7.89 10.71 -23.08
N THR A 2 6.98 11.21 -23.91
CA THR A 2 5.57 10.78 -23.90
C THR A 2 5.43 9.41 -24.56
N LEU A 3 4.27 8.73 -24.38
CA LEU A 3 3.96 7.47 -25.05
C LEU A 3 4.17 7.58 -26.58
N LEU A 4 3.65 8.66 -27.18
CA LEU A 4 3.79 8.90 -28.61
C LEU A 4 5.27 9.03 -29.02
N GLU A 5 6.06 9.78 -28.28
CA GLU A 5 7.49 9.96 -28.57
C GLU A 5 8.29 8.68 -28.40
N LEU A 6 8.00 7.85 -27.39
CA LEU A 6 8.65 6.55 -27.19
C LEU A 6 8.42 5.61 -28.38
N ILE A 7 7.19 5.50 -28.85
CA ILE A 7 6.86 4.67 -30.02
C ILE A 7 7.43 5.27 -31.31
N GLN A 8 7.39 6.58 -31.48
CA GLN A 8 8.01 7.25 -32.62
C GLN A 8 9.51 7.00 -32.67
N GLN A 9 10.19 7.08 -31.53
CA GLN A 9 11.64 6.82 -31.46
C GLN A 9 11.94 5.37 -31.81
N ALA A 10 11.21 4.41 -31.26
CA ALA A 10 11.37 3.00 -31.59
C ALA A 10 11.12 2.73 -33.09
N CYS A 11 10.11 3.37 -33.71
CA CYS A 11 9.81 3.25 -35.13
C CYS A 11 10.98 3.80 -35.99
N ARG A 12 11.54 4.96 -35.63
CA ARG A 12 12.69 5.55 -36.34
C ARG A 12 13.91 4.62 -36.30
N GLU A 13 14.22 4.04 -35.15
CA GLU A 13 15.36 3.12 -34.98
C GLU A 13 15.17 1.78 -35.70
N MET A 14 13.94 1.34 -35.91
CA MET A 14 13.62 0.12 -36.63
C MET A 14 13.28 0.33 -38.10
N ALA A 15 13.40 1.58 -38.62
CA ALA A 15 13.02 1.96 -39.98
C ALA A 15 11.56 1.62 -40.33
N LEU A 16 10.65 1.84 -39.38
CA LEU A 16 9.22 1.61 -39.54
C LEU A 16 8.48 2.95 -39.76
N ASN A 17 7.23 2.89 -40.21
CA ASN A 17 6.40 4.08 -40.34
C ASN A 17 6.18 4.73 -38.97
N VAL A 18 6.42 6.05 -38.91
CA VAL A 18 6.27 6.83 -37.67
C VAL A 18 4.82 7.25 -37.50
N PRO A 19 4.11 6.83 -36.42
CA PRO A 19 2.72 7.18 -36.23
C PRO A 19 2.55 8.62 -35.77
N THR A 20 1.40 9.22 -36.09
CA THR A 20 0.97 10.54 -35.61
C THR A 20 0.16 10.47 -34.31
N ALA A 21 -0.39 9.30 -33.98
CA ALA A 21 -1.12 9.00 -32.75
C ALA A 21 -0.94 7.51 -32.43
N VAL A 22 -1.05 7.14 -31.13
CA VAL A 22 -0.87 5.78 -30.66
C VAL A 22 -2.19 5.19 -30.16
N VAL A 23 -2.81 5.82 -29.17
CA VAL A 23 -4.00 5.26 -28.49
C VAL A 23 -5.20 5.18 -29.43
N SER A 24 -5.34 6.15 -30.35
CA SER A 24 -6.41 6.17 -31.34
C SER A 24 -6.02 5.53 -32.69
N SER A 25 -4.82 4.97 -32.81
CA SER A 25 -4.34 4.40 -34.07
C SER A 25 -5.07 3.09 -34.40
N ALA A 26 -5.46 2.93 -35.67
CA ALA A 26 -5.99 1.69 -36.21
C ALA A 26 -4.90 0.82 -36.89
N ASP A 27 -3.66 1.30 -36.99
CA ASP A 27 -2.55 0.54 -37.56
C ASP A 27 -2.21 -0.67 -36.67
N PRO A 28 -2.32 -1.90 -37.18
CA PRO A 28 -2.06 -3.12 -36.40
C PRO A 28 -0.65 -3.13 -35.78
N GLN A 29 0.33 -2.50 -36.44
CA GLN A 29 1.71 -2.44 -35.95
C GLN A 29 1.82 -1.50 -34.73
N VAL A 30 1.20 -0.33 -34.80
CA VAL A 30 1.16 0.64 -33.69
C VAL A 30 0.40 0.07 -32.50
N VAL A 31 -0.74 -0.58 -32.75
CA VAL A 31 -1.54 -1.27 -31.70
C VAL A 31 -0.70 -2.36 -31.02
N GLN A 32 0.05 -3.14 -31.80
CA GLN A 32 0.95 -4.18 -31.24
C GLN A 32 2.06 -3.55 -30.39
N MET A 33 2.71 -2.49 -30.88
CA MET A 33 3.78 -1.81 -30.14
C MET A 33 3.26 -1.20 -28.82
N TYR A 34 2.09 -0.58 -28.86
CA TYR A 34 1.41 -0.04 -27.67
C TYR A 34 1.14 -1.15 -26.62
N ALA A 35 0.59 -2.28 -27.04
CA ALA A 35 0.35 -3.40 -26.15
C ALA A 35 1.65 -3.97 -25.55
N LEU A 36 2.70 -4.11 -26.38
CA LEU A 36 4.01 -4.59 -25.95
C LEU A 36 4.70 -3.63 -24.99
N LEU A 37 4.58 -2.30 -25.19
CA LEU A 37 5.16 -1.30 -24.30
C LEU A 37 4.49 -1.33 -22.92
N ASN A 38 3.17 -1.42 -22.87
CA ASN A 38 2.45 -1.57 -21.60
C ASN A 38 2.85 -2.85 -20.87
N ARG A 39 2.93 -3.98 -21.59
CA ARG A 39 3.41 -5.25 -21.02
C ARG A 39 4.85 -5.15 -20.52
N PHE A 40 5.73 -4.52 -21.29
CA PHE A 40 7.12 -4.33 -20.91
C PHE A 40 7.26 -3.49 -19.64
N GLY A 41 6.54 -2.36 -19.51
CA GLY A 41 6.55 -1.58 -18.29
C GLY A 41 6.10 -2.38 -17.06
N MET A 42 5.06 -3.21 -17.20
CA MET A 42 4.63 -4.13 -16.13
C MET A 42 5.67 -5.22 -15.82
N ASP A 43 6.42 -5.71 -16.83
CA ASP A 43 7.51 -6.65 -16.62
C ASP A 43 8.66 -6.01 -15.83
N LEU A 44 9.04 -4.76 -16.14
CA LEU A 44 10.03 -3.99 -15.37
C LEU A 44 9.60 -3.80 -13.90
N VAL A 45 8.34 -3.42 -13.66
CA VAL A 45 7.79 -3.29 -12.30
C VAL A 45 7.94 -4.59 -11.50
N ARG A 46 7.77 -5.75 -12.13
CA ARG A 46 7.89 -7.07 -11.46
C ARG A 46 9.33 -7.51 -11.25
N GLN A 47 10.23 -7.07 -12.12
CA GLN A 47 11.60 -7.56 -12.18
C GLN A 47 12.44 -7.13 -10.98
N ASP A 48 12.17 -5.93 -10.45
CA ASP A 48 12.94 -5.37 -9.34
C ASP A 48 12.08 -4.54 -8.37
N ASP A 49 12.65 -4.18 -7.23
CA ASP A 49 12.09 -3.21 -6.29
C ASP A 49 12.73 -1.84 -6.57
N TRP A 50 12.12 -1.11 -7.51
CA TRP A 50 12.59 0.18 -7.98
C TRP A 50 12.24 1.30 -7.00
N GLN A 51 13.23 2.12 -6.59
CA GLN A 51 13.02 3.27 -5.70
C GLN A 51 12.15 4.36 -6.36
N LEU A 52 12.28 4.54 -7.67
CA LEU A 52 11.44 5.47 -8.42
C LEU A 52 9.93 5.18 -8.33
N LEU A 53 9.55 3.96 -7.92
CA LEU A 53 8.16 3.55 -7.70
C LEU A 53 7.72 3.67 -6.25
N ASP A 54 8.58 4.12 -5.33
CA ASP A 54 8.25 4.28 -3.93
C ASP A 54 7.20 5.37 -3.74
N ARG A 55 6.23 5.08 -2.89
CA ARG A 55 5.14 5.98 -2.53
C ARG A 55 4.81 5.87 -1.05
N GLU A 56 4.36 6.98 -0.50
CA GLU A 56 3.82 7.02 0.85
C GLU A 56 2.31 6.74 0.82
N PHE A 57 1.85 5.94 1.78
CA PHE A 57 0.44 5.74 2.10
C PHE A 57 0.16 6.33 3.48
N ILE A 58 -0.85 7.18 3.56
CA ILE A 58 -1.31 7.78 4.81
C ILE A 58 -2.74 7.33 5.04
N LEU A 59 -3.00 6.79 6.22
CA LEU A 59 -4.28 6.28 6.66
C LEU A 59 -4.73 7.02 7.91
N SER A 60 -5.95 7.57 7.91
CA SER A 60 -6.61 8.06 9.12
C SER A 60 -7.60 7.03 9.62
N THR A 61 -7.51 6.67 10.88
CA THR A 61 -8.39 5.66 11.48
C THR A 61 -9.79 6.24 11.72
N VAL A 62 -10.80 5.36 11.64
CA VAL A 62 -12.20 5.70 11.84
C VAL A 62 -12.74 4.89 13.00
N ALA A 63 -13.24 5.58 14.02
CA ALA A 63 -13.87 4.95 15.18
C ALA A 63 -14.95 5.83 15.77
N VAL A 64 -15.86 5.23 16.53
CA VAL A 64 -16.95 5.91 17.23
C VAL A 64 -17.10 5.32 18.63
N ASN A 65 -17.09 6.15 19.64
CA ASN A 65 -17.39 5.75 21.01
C ASN A 65 -18.90 5.82 21.25
N LYS A 66 -19.48 4.74 21.76
CA LYS A 66 -20.91 4.65 22.05
C LYS A 66 -21.17 4.10 23.45
N SER A 67 -22.12 4.69 24.16
CA SER A 67 -22.69 4.10 25.36
C SER A 67 -23.46 2.84 24.96
N THR A 68 -23.09 1.72 25.54
CA THR A 68 -23.55 0.39 25.14
C THR A 68 -23.92 -0.42 26.37
N THR A 69 -25.10 -1.03 26.36
CA THR A 69 -25.55 -1.95 27.40
C THR A 69 -25.23 -3.38 27.01
N LEU A 70 -24.54 -4.07 27.90
CA LEU A 70 -24.09 -5.44 27.80
C LEU A 70 -24.88 -6.35 28.73
N VAL A 71 -25.11 -7.60 28.30
CA VAL A 71 -25.62 -8.68 29.13
C VAL A 71 -24.62 -9.82 29.06
N ASN A 72 -24.12 -10.26 30.21
CA ASN A 72 -23.16 -11.35 30.31
C ASN A 72 -23.67 -12.61 29.61
N GLY A 73 -22.83 -13.21 28.76
CA GLY A 73 -23.17 -14.37 27.94
C GLY A 73 -23.97 -14.08 26.68
N SER A 74 -24.41 -12.83 26.45
CA SER A 74 -25.09 -12.41 25.22
C SER A 74 -24.09 -11.84 24.21
N ALA A 75 -24.23 -12.24 22.95
CA ALA A 75 -23.53 -11.60 21.84
C ALA A 75 -24.26 -10.35 21.31
N GLN A 76 -25.51 -10.15 21.70
CA GLN A 76 -26.30 -8.99 21.31
C GLN A 76 -26.09 -7.82 22.26
N LEU A 77 -25.78 -6.67 21.72
CA LEU A 77 -25.52 -5.43 22.43
C LEU A 77 -26.59 -4.38 22.11
N THR A 78 -26.99 -3.61 23.12
CA THR A 78 -27.87 -2.45 22.92
C THR A 78 -27.03 -1.18 22.94
N VAL A 79 -27.04 -0.43 21.84
CA VAL A 79 -26.36 0.85 21.68
C VAL A 79 -27.36 1.99 21.58
N ALA A 80 -26.97 3.21 21.94
CA ALA A 80 -27.84 4.37 21.80
C ALA A 80 -28.28 4.64 20.35
N SER A 81 -27.41 4.37 19.38
CA SER A 81 -27.69 4.45 17.93
C SER A 81 -26.64 3.66 17.15
N THR A 82 -27.08 2.90 16.16
CA THR A 82 -26.17 2.18 15.23
C THR A 82 -25.66 3.05 14.07
N THR A 83 -26.10 4.31 14.00
CA THR A 83 -25.61 5.25 12.98
C THR A 83 -24.08 5.41 13.08
N GLY A 84 -23.40 5.25 11.93
CA GLY A 84 -21.94 5.32 11.82
C GLY A 84 -21.22 4.03 12.20
N LEU A 85 -21.93 2.93 12.49
CA LEU A 85 -21.36 1.61 12.67
C LEU A 85 -21.44 0.81 11.36
N SER A 86 -20.53 -0.13 11.20
CA SER A 86 -20.52 -1.06 10.05
C SER A 86 -20.17 -2.48 10.47
N VAL A 87 -20.65 -3.44 9.73
CA VAL A 87 -20.28 -4.85 9.89
C VAL A 87 -18.76 -5.02 9.72
N ASN A 88 -18.18 -5.97 10.44
CA ASN A 88 -16.73 -6.23 10.54
C ASN A 88 -15.91 -5.16 11.28
N TRP A 89 -16.54 -4.14 11.87
CA TRP A 89 -15.82 -3.25 12.77
C TRP A 89 -15.45 -3.96 14.06
N GLY A 90 -14.25 -3.69 14.57
CA GLY A 90 -13.80 -4.16 15.88
C GLY A 90 -14.51 -3.41 17.01
N VAL A 91 -14.71 -4.09 18.11
CA VAL A 91 -15.29 -3.51 19.32
C VAL A 91 -14.33 -3.76 20.48
N ASP A 92 -14.02 -2.69 21.21
CA ASP A 92 -13.12 -2.75 22.37
C ASP A 92 -13.68 -1.97 23.54
N GLY A 93 -13.38 -2.44 24.76
CA GLY A 93 -13.77 -1.81 26.01
C GLY A 93 -14.17 -2.79 27.08
N THR A 94 -14.57 -2.27 28.23
CA THR A 94 -14.92 -3.08 29.42
C THR A 94 -16.07 -4.03 29.12
N GLY A 95 -15.88 -5.29 29.45
CA GLY A 95 -16.90 -6.34 29.29
C GLY A 95 -16.96 -6.98 27.90
N ILE A 96 -16.06 -6.60 26.99
CA ILE A 96 -15.93 -7.15 25.65
C ILE A 96 -14.72 -8.06 25.58
N GLN A 97 -14.86 -9.20 24.87
CA GLN A 97 -13.74 -10.10 24.62
C GLN A 97 -12.79 -9.56 23.56
N PRO A 98 -11.50 -9.91 23.62
CA PRO A 98 -10.53 -9.58 22.57
C PRO A 98 -11.03 -10.00 21.18
N PHE A 99 -10.77 -9.16 20.17
CA PHE A 99 -11.15 -9.42 18.76
C PHE A 99 -12.65 -9.53 18.50
N ALA A 100 -13.48 -9.01 19.39
CA ALA A 100 -14.90 -8.89 19.12
C ALA A 100 -15.13 -7.98 17.90
N GLN A 101 -16.01 -8.43 17.01
CA GLN A 101 -16.38 -7.70 15.79
C GLN A 101 -17.90 -7.74 15.59
N ILE A 102 -18.43 -6.70 14.97
CA ILE A 102 -19.84 -6.63 14.58
C ILE A 102 -20.08 -7.65 13.45
N VAL A 103 -20.96 -8.61 13.70
CA VAL A 103 -21.44 -9.58 12.70
C VAL A 103 -22.66 -9.03 11.97
N SER A 104 -23.59 -8.41 12.70
CA SER A 104 -24.79 -7.82 12.11
C SER A 104 -25.24 -6.57 12.86
N ILE A 105 -25.94 -5.70 12.15
CA ILE A 105 -26.67 -4.56 12.69
C ILE A 105 -28.15 -4.93 12.58
N ASP A 106 -28.75 -5.26 13.72
CA ASP A 106 -30.08 -5.88 13.75
C ASP A 106 -31.21 -4.86 13.79
N SER A 107 -30.94 -3.68 14.38
CA SER A 107 -31.88 -2.57 14.45
C SER A 107 -31.15 -1.24 14.64
N PRO A 108 -31.86 -0.09 14.65
CA PRO A 108 -31.24 1.20 14.93
C PRO A 108 -30.51 1.31 16.29
N THR A 109 -30.77 0.34 17.20
CA THR A 109 -30.19 0.31 18.56
C THR A 109 -29.59 -1.01 18.96
N GLN A 110 -29.50 -1.99 18.05
CA GLN A 110 -28.98 -3.32 18.36
C GLN A 110 -27.94 -3.78 17.34
N VAL A 111 -26.87 -4.35 17.86
CA VAL A 111 -25.80 -5.00 17.07
C VAL A 111 -25.49 -6.37 17.67
N THR A 112 -25.14 -7.33 16.83
CA THR A 112 -24.67 -8.66 17.25
C THR A 112 -23.19 -8.79 16.96
N LEU A 113 -22.43 -9.26 17.95
CA LEU A 113 -20.99 -9.55 17.85
C LEU A 113 -20.75 -11.03 17.53
N ASN A 114 -19.52 -11.32 17.10
CA ASN A 114 -19.02 -12.70 16.91
C ASN A 114 -18.72 -13.42 18.23
N MET A 115 -18.68 -12.71 19.36
CA MET A 115 -18.37 -13.24 20.69
C MET A 115 -19.31 -12.65 21.73
N PRO A 116 -19.70 -13.44 22.77
CA PRO A 116 -20.55 -12.93 23.83
C PRO A 116 -19.81 -11.96 24.76
N ALA A 117 -20.54 -11.02 25.35
CA ALA A 117 -20.03 -10.17 26.40
C ALA A 117 -19.70 -11.00 27.67
N VAL A 118 -18.68 -10.57 28.40
CA VAL A 118 -18.23 -11.25 29.64
C VAL A 118 -18.67 -10.54 30.91
N GLN A 119 -19.39 -9.43 30.77
CA GLN A 119 -19.89 -8.65 31.90
C GLN A 119 -21.23 -8.00 31.53
N SER A 120 -22.11 -7.83 32.53
CA SER A 120 -23.34 -7.04 32.39
C SER A 120 -23.11 -5.61 32.87
N GLY A 121 -23.73 -4.65 32.22
CA GLY A 121 -23.65 -3.22 32.57
C GLY A 121 -23.71 -2.31 31.36
N THR A 122 -23.63 -1.00 31.61
CA THR A 122 -23.56 0.02 30.56
C THR A 122 -22.17 0.63 30.56
N PHE A 123 -21.49 0.54 29.43
CA PHE A 123 -20.10 0.99 29.25
C PHE A 123 -19.97 1.83 27.98
N THR A 124 -18.99 2.71 27.95
CA THR A 124 -18.59 3.36 26.70
C THR A 124 -17.62 2.42 25.96
N LEU A 125 -18.03 1.93 24.81
CA LEU A 125 -17.22 1.05 23.97
C LEU A 125 -16.73 1.81 22.74
N ASN A 126 -15.51 1.46 22.30
CA ASN A 126 -14.92 1.92 21.05
C ASN A 126 -15.32 0.95 19.92
N PHE A 127 -16.00 1.47 18.91
CA PHE A 127 -16.33 0.78 17.68
C PHE A 127 -15.42 1.34 16.58
N ALA A 128 -14.52 0.55 16.03
CA ALA A 128 -13.53 1.03 15.09
C ALA A 128 -13.45 0.17 13.83
N GLN A 129 -13.22 0.81 12.72
CA GLN A 129 -12.80 0.11 11.52
C GLN A 129 -11.41 -0.50 11.78
N VAL A 130 -11.29 -1.81 11.58
CA VAL A 130 -10.05 -2.58 11.81
C VAL A 130 -9.41 -3.10 10.54
N GLN A 131 -10.05 -2.90 9.39
CA GLN A 131 -9.53 -3.27 8.08
C GLN A 131 -9.69 -2.11 7.11
N TYR A 132 -8.59 -1.71 6.49
CA TYR A 132 -8.54 -0.60 5.55
C TYR A 132 -8.01 -1.09 4.21
N PRO A 133 -8.58 -0.65 3.08
CA PRO A 133 -8.08 -1.02 1.77
C PRO A 133 -6.68 -0.43 1.55
N LEU A 134 -5.81 -1.22 0.93
CA LEU A 134 -4.53 -0.73 0.42
C LEU A 134 -4.75 0.03 -0.90
N PRO A 135 -3.82 0.90 -1.31
CA PRO A 135 -3.88 1.58 -2.60
C PRO A 135 -4.04 0.59 -3.76
N SER A 136 -4.80 0.98 -4.79
CA SER A 136 -5.05 0.13 -5.97
C SER A 136 -3.79 -0.22 -6.75
N ASP A 137 -2.76 0.63 -6.64
CA ASP A 137 -1.45 0.47 -7.25
C ASP A 137 -0.43 -0.24 -6.34
N TRP A 138 -0.87 -0.79 -5.23
CA TRP A 138 -0.03 -1.52 -4.29
C TRP A 138 0.68 -2.73 -4.93
N LYS A 139 2.01 -2.78 -4.82
CA LYS A 139 2.84 -3.96 -5.15
C LYS A 139 3.34 -4.63 -3.88
N LYS A 140 4.10 -3.91 -3.06
CA LYS A 140 4.81 -4.44 -1.89
C LYS A 140 5.07 -3.33 -0.88
N GLN A 141 4.98 -3.65 0.40
CA GLN A 141 5.36 -2.76 1.49
C GLN A 141 6.89 -2.64 1.58
N ILE A 142 7.37 -1.45 1.92
CA ILE A 142 8.75 -1.21 2.30
C ILE A 142 8.85 -1.45 3.81
N PRO A 143 9.61 -2.46 4.28
CA PRO A 143 9.68 -2.81 5.70
C PRO A 143 10.27 -1.69 6.54
N GLN A 144 9.80 -1.57 7.78
CA GLN A 144 10.32 -0.65 8.80
C GLN A 144 10.01 0.83 8.52
N THR A 145 9.03 1.11 7.66
CA THR A 145 8.53 2.46 7.37
C THR A 145 7.18 2.75 8.03
N GLU A 146 6.66 1.79 8.80
CA GLU A 146 5.33 1.85 9.40
C GLU A 146 5.35 2.67 10.70
N TRP A 147 4.70 3.81 10.68
CA TRP A 147 4.65 4.73 11.80
C TRP A 147 3.23 5.17 12.15
N ASP A 148 2.98 5.24 13.44
CA ASP A 148 1.89 6.02 14.01
C ASP A 148 2.39 7.46 14.20
N ARG A 149 1.93 8.38 13.37
CA ARG A 149 2.32 9.79 13.41
C ARG A 149 1.65 10.54 14.55
N THR A 150 0.52 10.04 15.03
CA THR A 150 -0.21 10.65 16.16
C THR A 150 0.55 10.45 17.46
N ASN A 151 0.96 9.21 17.71
CA ASN A 151 1.67 8.83 18.93
C ASN A 151 3.21 8.84 18.78
N ARG A 152 3.72 9.03 17.56
CA ARG A 152 5.15 9.12 17.22
C ARG A 152 5.95 7.88 17.56
N TRP A 153 5.40 6.71 17.26
CA TRP A 153 6.08 5.44 17.44
C TRP A 153 5.84 4.46 16.27
N PRO A 154 6.73 3.47 16.09
CA PRO A 154 6.55 2.49 15.04
C PRO A 154 5.38 1.54 15.33
N LEU A 155 4.65 1.16 14.31
CA LEU A 155 3.68 0.06 14.36
C LEU A 155 4.40 -1.28 14.54
N MET A 156 3.71 -2.27 15.13
CA MET A 156 4.25 -3.61 15.32
C MET A 156 3.79 -4.54 14.20
N GLY A 157 4.66 -4.80 13.23
CA GLY A 157 4.31 -5.70 12.12
C GLY A 157 5.26 -5.58 10.92
N PRO A 158 4.88 -6.13 9.76
CA PRO A 158 3.68 -6.95 9.57
C PRO A 158 3.75 -8.28 10.31
N GLN A 159 2.67 -8.65 11.02
CA GLN A 159 2.63 -9.90 11.80
C GLN A 159 2.57 -11.12 10.89
N SER A 160 3.33 -12.17 11.22
CA SER A 160 3.21 -13.47 10.56
C SER A 160 1.83 -14.10 10.79
N PRO A 161 1.36 -15.03 9.92
CA PRO A 161 0.11 -15.73 10.14
C PRO A 161 0.03 -16.39 11.53
N GLN A 162 1.11 -17.03 11.97
CA GLN A 162 1.20 -17.71 13.25
C GLN A 162 1.14 -16.72 14.42
N SER A 163 1.94 -15.65 14.38
CA SER A 163 1.94 -14.59 15.41
C SER A 163 0.57 -13.93 15.52
N TRP A 164 -0.10 -13.66 14.38
CA TRP A 164 -1.42 -13.07 14.37
C TRP A 164 -2.48 -13.96 15.01
N GLN A 165 -2.47 -15.27 14.72
CA GLN A 165 -3.40 -16.23 15.34
C GLN A 165 -3.09 -16.47 16.82
N SER A 166 -1.82 -16.60 17.18
CA SER A 166 -1.39 -16.72 18.59
C SER A 166 -1.84 -15.50 19.39
N PHE A 167 -1.66 -14.30 18.84
CA PHE A 167 -2.09 -13.07 19.47
C PHE A 167 -3.62 -13.01 19.64
N LYS A 168 -4.38 -13.45 18.64
CA LYS A 168 -5.85 -13.56 18.73
C LYS A 168 -6.34 -14.55 19.77
N SER A 169 -5.53 -15.55 20.08
CA SER A 169 -5.89 -16.61 21.06
C SER A 169 -5.39 -16.29 22.47
N GLY A 170 -4.58 -15.24 22.63
CA GLY A 170 -3.97 -14.88 23.92
C GLY A 170 -4.93 -14.12 24.83
N THR A 171 -4.67 -14.19 26.14
CA THR A 171 -5.38 -13.41 27.15
C THR A 171 -4.93 -11.96 27.19
N VAL A 172 -3.69 -11.66 26.75
CA VAL A 172 -3.15 -10.30 26.62
C VAL A 172 -3.12 -9.92 25.15
N TYR A 173 -4.04 -9.08 24.74
CA TYR A 173 -4.26 -8.70 23.33
C TYR A 173 -4.03 -7.21 23.05
N ALA A 174 -3.95 -6.40 24.11
CA ALA A 174 -3.72 -4.98 24.02
C ALA A 174 -2.32 -4.62 24.51
N GLY A 175 -1.76 -3.61 23.93
CA GLY A 175 -0.48 -3.00 24.32
C GLY A 175 -0.46 -1.55 23.84
N PRO A 176 0.55 -0.77 24.23
CA PRO A 176 0.62 0.65 23.86
C PRO A 176 0.80 0.87 22.36
N ARG A 177 1.19 -0.17 21.62
CA ARG A 177 1.41 -0.10 20.17
C ARG A 177 0.42 -0.95 19.41
N GLU A 178 -0.08 -0.44 18.32
CA GLU A 178 -0.91 -1.20 17.40
C GLU A 178 -0.09 -2.20 16.62
N ARG A 179 -0.69 -3.36 16.42
CA ARG A 179 -0.18 -4.43 15.57
C ARG A 179 -0.93 -4.42 14.27
N PHE A 180 -0.23 -4.68 13.18
CA PHE A 180 -0.86 -4.77 11.89
C PHE A 180 -0.46 -6.03 11.13
N ARG A 181 -1.32 -6.40 10.21
CA ARG A 181 -1.08 -7.47 9.24
C ARG A 181 -1.71 -7.11 7.90
N ILE A 182 -1.02 -7.45 6.82
CA ILE A 182 -1.56 -7.35 5.47
C ILE A 182 -2.32 -8.63 5.15
N LEU A 183 -3.59 -8.49 4.78
CA LEU A 183 -4.51 -9.56 4.42
C LEU A 183 -5.07 -9.28 3.02
N GLY A 184 -4.51 -9.92 2.00
CA GLY A 184 -4.87 -9.65 0.60
C GLY A 184 -4.62 -8.20 0.22
N GLN A 185 -5.68 -7.46 -0.07
CA GLN A 185 -5.64 -6.03 -0.44
C GLN A 185 -6.06 -5.11 0.71
N THR A 186 -5.93 -5.57 1.97
CA THR A 186 -6.28 -4.79 3.15
C THR A 186 -5.17 -4.83 4.19
N ILE A 187 -5.03 -3.74 4.96
CA ILE A 187 -4.28 -3.71 6.20
C ILE A 187 -5.25 -3.91 7.37
N ALA A 188 -4.98 -4.92 8.20
CA ALA A 188 -5.74 -5.19 9.42
C ALA A 188 -4.98 -4.67 10.64
N LEU A 189 -5.66 -3.94 11.50
CA LEU A 189 -5.13 -3.35 12.74
C LEU A 189 -5.68 -4.07 13.97
N ASN A 190 -4.90 -4.12 15.03
CA ASN A 190 -5.32 -4.58 16.35
C ASN A 190 -4.38 -4.03 17.44
N PRO A 191 -4.91 -3.54 18.58
CA PRO A 191 -6.33 -3.40 18.96
C PRO A 191 -7.11 -2.47 18.04
N PRO A 192 -8.47 -2.40 18.17
CA PRO A 192 -9.29 -1.42 17.47
C PRO A 192 -8.79 0.01 17.75
N PRO A 193 -8.35 0.75 16.71
CA PRO A 193 -7.71 2.06 16.89
C PRO A 193 -8.70 3.14 17.40
N PRO A 194 -8.23 4.21 18.04
CA PRO A 194 -9.05 5.39 18.31
C PRO A 194 -9.35 6.13 17.00
N ASN A 195 -10.33 7.03 17.04
CA ASN A 195 -10.68 7.86 15.88
C ASN A 195 -9.62 8.90 15.56
N GLY A 196 -9.31 9.07 14.27
CA GLY A 196 -8.45 10.15 13.77
C GLY A 196 -6.95 9.93 14.00
N GLN A 197 -6.54 8.74 14.38
CA GLN A 197 -5.12 8.39 14.44
C GLN A 197 -4.54 8.30 13.03
N VAL A 198 -3.37 8.90 12.81
CA VAL A 198 -2.72 8.96 11.52
C VAL A 198 -1.59 7.92 11.46
N LEU A 199 -1.80 6.91 10.65
CA LEU A 199 -0.82 5.87 10.37
C LEU A 199 -0.22 6.08 8.98
N SER A 200 1.06 5.81 8.83
CA SER A 200 1.74 5.95 7.54
C SER A 200 2.75 4.84 7.33
N PHE A 201 2.98 4.50 6.09
CA PHE A 201 4.07 3.62 5.66
C PHE A 201 4.39 3.87 4.19
N GLU A 202 5.54 3.43 3.75
CA GLU A 202 5.94 3.48 2.36
C GLU A 202 5.72 2.13 1.67
N TYR A 203 5.47 2.19 0.38
CA TYR A 203 5.24 1.01 -0.46
C TYR A 203 5.73 1.22 -1.87
N ILE A 204 6.09 0.13 -2.53
CA ILE A 204 6.40 0.11 -3.96
C ILE A 204 5.10 0.02 -4.74
N SER A 205 4.89 0.96 -5.64
CA SER A 205 3.72 1.07 -6.49
C SER A 205 3.86 0.20 -7.75
N LYS A 206 2.72 -0.21 -8.33
CA LYS A 206 2.65 -0.77 -9.70
C LYS A 206 2.55 0.32 -10.76
N ALA A 207 2.31 1.55 -10.36
CA ALA A 207 2.06 2.66 -11.28
C ALA A 207 3.39 3.20 -11.82
N PHE A 208 3.75 2.78 -13.02
CA PHE A 208 4.98 3.18 -13.71
C PHE A 208 4.77 4.29 -14.76
N VAL A 209 3.55 4.78 -14.90
CA VAL A 209 3.17 5.84 -15.85
C VAL A 209 2.64 7.05 -15.08
N THR A 210 2.89 8.24 -15.59
CA THR A 210 2.30 9.49 -15.10
C THR A 210 1.53 10.16 -16.21
N SER A 211 0.28 10.55 -15.96
CA SER A 211 -0.49 11.36 -16.90
C SER A 211 0.02 12.78 -16.96
N ALA A 212 -0.36 13.53 -17.99
CA ALA A 212 -0.07 14.97 -18.11
C ALA A 212 -0.56 15.80 -16.89
N SER A 213 -1.61 15.31 -16.19
CA SER A 213 -2.12 15.92 -14.95
C SER A 213 -1.36 15.48 -13.68
N GLY A 214 -0.29 14.69 -13.80
CA GLY A 214 0.51 14.20 -12.66
C GLY A 214 -0.06 12.98 -11.93
N VAL A 215 -1.16 12.39 -12.42
CA VAL A 215 -1.76 11.19 -11.81
C VAL A 215 -0.98 9.93 -12.24
N ARG A 216 -0.59 9.13 -11.25
CA ARG A 216 0.09 7.83 -11.48
C ARG A 216 -0.89 6.77 -12.00
N LYS A 217 -0.46 5.98 -12.97
CA LYS A 217 -1.24 4.92 -13.62
C LYS A 217 -0.42 3.65 -13.79
N ASN A 218 -1.10 2.51 -13.86
CA ASN A 218 -0.47 1.20 -14.07
C ASN A 218 -0.19 0.89 -15.56
N SER A 219 -0.65 1.75 -16.46
CA SER A 219 -0.47 1.59 -17.92
C SER A 219 -0.62 2.93 -18.61
N PHE A 220 -0.04 3.06 -19.79
CA PHE A 220 -0.33 4.17 -20.68
C PHE A 220 -1.78 4.09 -21.17
N THR A 221 -2.48 5.21 -21.17
CA THR A 221 -3.88 5.33 -21.62
C THR A 221 -4.11 6.52 -22.54
N ALA A 222 -3.13 7.43 -22.64
CA ALA A 222 -3.14 8.63 -23.49
C ALA A 222 -1.77 8.84 -24.12
N ASP A 223 -1.74 9.51 -25.25
CA ASP A 223 -0.51 9.74 -26.04
C ASP A 223 0.50 10.65 -25.33
N ASP A 224 0.02 11.49 -24.40
CA ASP A 224 0.79 12.43 -23.58
C ASP A 224 1.22 11.85 -22.21
N ASP A 225 0.87 10.59 -21.93
CA ASP A 225 1.35 9.89 -20.74
C ASP A 225 2.87 9.68 -20.81
N THR A 226 3.57 9.83 -19.68
CA THR A 226 5.02 9.67 -19.57
C THR A 226 5.39 8.47 -18.71
N ALA A 227 6.44 7.73 -19.08
CA ALA A 227 6.99 6.67 -18.23
C ALA A 227 7.80 7.28 -17.08
N LEU A 228 7.87 6.55 -15.96
CA LEU A 228 8.79 6.87 -14.87
C LEU A 228 10.17 6.28 -15.10
N PHE A 229 10.24 5.15 -15.80
CA PHE A 229 11.49 4.50 -16.19
C PHE A 229 12.24 5.34 -17.21
N ASP A 230 13.55 5.11 -17.30
CA ASP A 230 14.39 5.76 -18.29
C ASP A 230 13.86 5.53 -19.71
N ASP A 231 13.83 6.61 -20.50
CA ASP A 231 13.31 6.61 -21.86
C ASP A 231 14.06 5.63 -22.77
N SER A 232 15.40 5.58 -22.66
CA SER A 232 16.25 4.67 -23.46
C SER A 232 15.98 3.22 -23.12
N LEU A 233 15.74 2.92 -21.83
CA LEU A 233 15.34 1.58 -21.37
C LEU A 233 14.00 1.18 -21.95
N MET A 234 13.01 2.11 -21.96
CA MET A 234 11.68 1.84 -22.52
C MET A 234 11.73 1.59 -24.03
N VAL A 235 12.50 2.40 -24.78
CA VAL A 235 12.68 2.22 -26.23
C VAL A 235 13.40 0.92 -26.55
N SER A 236 14.53 0.64 -25.89
CA SER A 236 15.31 -0.58 -26.10
C SER A 236 14.49 -1.84 -25.78
N GLY A 237 13.78 -1.84 -24.67
CA GLY A 237 12.91 -2.95 -24.28
C GLY A 237 11.75 -3.17 -25.26
N LEU A 238 11.15 -2.09 -25.78
CA LEU A 238 10.11 -2.17 -26.82
C LEU A 238 10.68 -2.81 -28.11
N LYS A 239 11.86 -2.41 -28.55
CA LYS A 239 12.54 -2.99 -29.73
C LYS A 239 12.75 -4.49 -29.57
N VAL A 240 13.28 -4.92 -28.43
CA VAL A 240 13.48 -6.36 -28.12
C VAL A 240 12.15 -7.11 -28.17
N LYS A 241 11.12 -6.62 -27.47
CA LYS A 241 9.79 -7.28 -27.42
C LYS A 241 9.13 -7.33 -28.80
N PHE A 242 9.26 -6.26 -29.60
CA PHE A 242 8.69 -6.20 -30.95
C PHE A 242 9.38 -7.17 -31.89
N LYS A 243 10.72 -7.19 -31.93
CA LYS A 243 11.49 -8.15 -32.76
C LYS A 243 11.20 -9.60 -32.35
N GLN A 244 11.13 -9.90 -31.03
CA GLN A 244 10.73 -11.22 -30.55
C GLN A 244 9.34 -11.63 -31.04
N ALA A 245 8.36 -10.71 -31.00
CA ALA A 245 7.00 -10.97 -31.47
C ALA A 245 6.92 -11.20 -32.99
N LYS A 246 7.89 -10.66 -33.75
CA LYS A 246 8.01 -10.89 -35.19
C LYS A 246 8.89 -12.11 -35.57
N GLY A 247 9.49 -12.80 -34.61
CA GLY A 247 10.39 -13.92 -34.86
C GLY A 247 11.75 -13.53 -35.46
N LEU A 248 12.17 -12.25 -35.28
CA LEU A 248 13.46 -11.75 -35.74
C LEU A 248 14.56 -12.07 -34.72
N ASP A 249 15.81 -12.09 -35.16
CA ASP A 249 16.95 -12.20 -34.25
C ASP A 249 17.05 -10.96 -33.36
N VAL A 250 17.24 -11.21 -32.06
CA VAL A 250 17.31 -10.20 -31.03
C VAL A 250 18.60 -10.25 -30.21
N SER A 251 19.56 -11.06 -30.62
CA SER A 251 20.76 -11.37 -29.82
C SER A 251 21.55 -10.12 -29.45
N PHE A 252 21.72 -9.21 -30.41
CA PHE A 252 22.44 -7.94 -30.21
C PHE A 252 21.66 -6.99 -29.34
N GLU A 253 20.39 -6.71 -29.66
CA GLU A 253 19.54 -5.80 -28.91
C GLU A 253 19.28 -6.27 -27.48
N LEU A 254 19.21 -7.58 -27.26
CA LEU A 254 19.07 -8.16 -25.94
C LEU A 254 20.31 -7.92 -25.08
N SER A 255 21.50 -8.02 -25.68
CA SER A 255 22.76 -7.72 -24.99
C SER A 255 22.84 -6.25 -24.58
N GLU A 256 22.52 -5.34 -25.50
CA GLU A 256 22.46 -3.88 -25.24
C GLU A 256 21.43 -3.55 -24.14
N PHE A 257 20.23 -4.12 -24.25
CA PHE A 257 19.17 -3.96 -23.27
C PHE A 257 19.61 -4.41 -21.87
N ASN A 258 20.26 -5.57 -21.74
CA ASN A 258 20.72 -6.07 -20.46
C ASN A 258 21.77 -5.16 -19.81
N ILE A 259 22.70 -4.60 -20.60
CA ILE A 259 23.69 -3.63 -20.11
C ILE A 259 22.97 -2.38 -19.60
N LEU A 260 22.05 -1.82 -20.37
CA LEU A 260 21.29 -0.63 -20.00
C LEU A 260 20.43 -0.87 -18.76
N LEU A 261 19.79 -2.04 -18.67
CA LEU A 261 18.98 -2.42 -17.51
C LEU A 261 19.81 -2.43 -16.22
N GLU A 262 21.01 -3.04 -16.26
CA GLU A 262 21.89 -3.06 -15.07
C GLU A 262 22.41 -1.66 -14.71
N GLN A 263 22.66 -0.79 -15.70
CA GLN A 263 23.00 0.62 -15.46
C GLN A 263 21.85 1.38 -14.79
N CYS A 264 20.61 1.22 -15.30
CA CYS A 264 19.42 1.84 -14.70
C CYS A 264 19.19 1.37 -13.26
N LYS A 265 19.33 0.06 -13.00
CA LYS A 265 19.24 -0.49 -11.64
C LYS A 265 20.31 0.07 -10.71
N ALA A 266 21.54 0.22 -11.20
CA ALA A 266 22.63 0.77 -10.40
C ALA A 266 22.41 2.26 -10.07
N GLN A 267 21.79 3.01 -10.97
CA GLN A 267 21.46 4.41 -10.75
C GLN A 267 20.25 4.59 -9.79
N ASP A 268 19.25 3.73 -9.91
CA ASP A 268 18.05 3.77 -9.05
C ASP A 268 18.38 3.37 -7.60
N ARG A 269 19.31 2.43 -7.40
CA ARG A 269 19.72 1.96 -6.07
C ARG A 269 20.82 2.86 -5.50
N SER A 270 20.50 3.60 -4.44
CA SER A 270 21.54 4.24 -3.64
C SER A 270 22.40 3.18 -2.94
N ALA A 271 23.68 3.50 -2.67
CA ALA A 271 24.54 2.62 -1.90
C ALA A 271 23.95 2.40 -0.48
N PRO A 272 23.66 1.16 -0.06
CA PRO A 272 23.06 0.91 1.25
C PRO A 272 24.04 1.32 2.35
N LYS A 273 23.56 2.14 3.28
CA LYS A 273 24.31 2.41 4.52
C LYS A 273 24.11 1.23 5.48
N LEU A 274 25.13 0.42 5.67
CA LEU A 274 25.13 -0.60 6.69
C LEU A 274 25.31 0.07 8.06
N ASN A 275 24.23 0.19 8.82
CA ASN A 275 24.31 0.63 10.22
C ASN A 275 24.56 -0.61 11.10
N LEU A 276 25.77 -0.72 11.64
CA LEU A 276 26.17 -1.79 12.56
C LEU A 276 25.79 -1.51 14.01
N ALA A 277 25.26 -0.33 14.32
CA ALA A 277 24.74 -0.03 15.64
C ALA A 277 23.43 -0.81 15.90
N PRO A 278 23.18 -1.29 17.13
CA PRO A 278 21.89 -1.86 17.47
C PRO A 278 20.79 -0.83 17.18
N SER A 279 19.71 -1.26 16.51
CA SER A 279 18.62 -0.34 16.23
C SER A 279 17.89 0.01 17.51
N ASP A 280 17.84 1.30 17.86
CA ASP A 280 17.11 1.82 19.04
C ASP A 280 15.56 1.71 18.90
N ARG A 281 15.09 1.05 17.87
CA ARG A 281 13.64 0.88 17.60
C ARG A 281 12.86 0.12 18.67
N ALA A 282 13.56 -0.55 19.59
CA ALA A 282 12.94 -1.18 20.76
C ALA A 282 12.65 -0.17 21.90
N ILE A 283 13.20 1.02 21.83
CA ILE A 283 13.07 2.04 22.88
C ILE A 283 11.86 2.90 22.54
N LEU A 284 10.93 3.04 23.50
CA LEU A 284 9.72 3.87 23.36
C LEU A 284 10.03 5.38 23.30
N LEU A 285 11.19 5.79 23.84
CA LEU A 285 11.66 7.17 23.84
C LEU A 285 12.89 7.28 22.96
N THR A 286 12.72 7.87 21.80
CA THR A 286 13.79 8.23 20.86
C THR A 286 13.76 9.73 20.62
N THR A 287 14.79 10.28 19.99
CA THR A 287 14.81 11.70 19.59
C THR A 287 13.63 12.07 18.69
N ASP A 288 13.08 11.08 17.96
CA ASP A 288 11.99 11.29 17.02
C ASP A 288 10.63 11.51 17.70
N ASN A 289 10.47 11.05 18.95
CA ASN A 289 9.21 11.16 19.71
C ASN A 289 9.32 12.02 20.98
N ILE A 290 10.46 12.65 21.21
CA ILE A 290 10.63 13.69 22.24
C ILE A 290 10.52 15.04 21.53
N GLN A 291 9.63 15.91 22.02
CA GLN A 291 9.60 17.30 21.54
C GLN A 291 10.92 17.99 21.88
N ASP A 292 11.52 18.63 20.89
CA ASP A 292 12.59 19.59 21.15
C ASP A 292 12.05 20.68 22.06
N GLY A 293 12.51 20.68 23.31
CA GLY A 293 12.11 21.69 24.29
C GLY A 293 12.58 23.07 23.81
N ASN A 294 11.73 24.07 24.00
CA ASN A 294 12.17 25.47 23.94
C ASN A 294 13.14 25.68 25.10
N TRP A 295 14.42 25.54 24.84
CA TRP A 295 15.46 25.92 25.81
C TRP A 295 15.51 27.44 25.83
N PRO A 296 15.17 28.10 26.96
CA PRO A 296 15.39 29.54 27.05
C PRO A 296 16.87 29.80 26.87
N ALA A 297 17.22 30.66 25.93
CA ALA A 297 18.58 31.17 25.84
C ALA A 297 18.88 31.93 27.13
N ASN A 298 19.87 31.44 27.91
CA ASN A 298 20.41 32.17 29.03
C ASN A 298 21.24 33.37 28.54
#